data_43083a25febb0e4d9fed00dbbcaffb0e
#
_entry.id   43083a25febb0e4d9fed00dbbcaffb0e
#
_cell.length_a   1.000
_cell.length_b   1.000
_cell.length_c   1.000
_cell.angle_alpha   90.00
_cell.angle_beta   90.00
_cell.angle_gamma   90.00
#
_symmetry.space_group_name_H-M   'P 1'
#
loop_
_entity.id
_entity.type
_entity.pdbx_description
1 polymer ?
#
loop_
_entity_poly.entity_id
_entity_poly.type
_entity_poly.pdbx_seq_one_letter_code
_entity_poly.pdbx_strand_id
1 'polypeptide(L)' 'MASEFIDIGFGNIAQASRIICVAAAESSPVRRMMQDSKDRGMLVDCCAGKKCKSVIVTDSGMILTSALATSEIKEMLG' A
#
# COMPACT_ATOMS: atom_id res chain seq x y z
N MET A 1 5.93 -19.18 -7.75
CA MET A 1 5.51 -19.22 -7.43
C MET A 1 4.84 -18.58 -7.03
N ALA A 2 4.57 -18.31 -6.92
CA ALA A 2 3.92 -17.91 -6.76
C ALA A 2 3.25 -16.99 -6.28
N SER A 3 2.41 -16.95 -5.99
CA SER A 3 1.63 -16.09 -5.53
C SER A 3 1.73 -15.95 -4.21
N GLU A 4 2.53 -15.25 -3.82
CA GLU A 4 2.71 -15.02 -2.50
C GLU A 4 1.96 -13.86 -2.01
N PHE A 5 1.55 -13.92 -0.73
CA PHE A 5 0.95 -12.79 -0.05
C PHE A 5 1.96 -12.20 0.91
N ILE A 6 1.97 -10.88 1.05
CA ILE A 6 2.84 -10.23 2.02
C ILE A 6 1.98 -9.56 3.07
N ASP A 7 2.52 -9.49 4.29
CA ASP A 7 1.84 -8.88 5.41
C ASP A 7 2.14 -7.38 5.39
N ILE A 8 1.11 -6.57 5.19
CA ILE A 8 1.30 -5.12 5.15
C ILE A 8 0.88 -4.45 6.45
N GLY A 9 0.68 -5.26 7.50
CA GLY A 9 0.46 -4.74 8.84
C GLY A 9 -0.96 -4.98 9.34
N PHE A 10 -1.08 -5.16 10.63
CA PHE A 10 -2.36 -5.27 11.31
C PHE A 10 -3.27 -6.35 10.74
N GLY A 11 -2.68 -7.48 10.36
CA GLY A 11 -3.46 -8.60 9.85
C GLY A 11 -3.89 -8.46 8.41
N ASN A 12 -3.46 -7.42 7.73
CA ASN A 12 -3.79 -7.23 6.32
C ASN A 12 -2.71 -7.84 5.45
N ILE A 13 -3.13 -8.56 4.41
CA ILE A 13 -2.18 -9.14 3.48
C ILE A 13 -2.52 -8.68 2.08
N ALA A 14 -1.51 -8.59 1.23
CA ALA A 14 -1.68 -8.18 -0.15
C ALA A 14 -1.00 -9.21 -1.05
N GLN A 15 -1.60 -9.48 -2.20
CA GLN A 15 -1.03 -10.42 -3.15
C GLN A 15 0.10 -9.73 -3.90
N ALA A 16 1.31 -10.26 -3.75
CA ALA A 16 2.50 -9.62 -4.28
C ALA A 16 2.45 -9.43 -5.79
N SER A 17 1.86 -10.39 -6.50
CA SER A 17 1.80 -10.30 -7.96
C SER A 17 0.87 -9.21 -8.47
N ARG A 18 0.03 -8.65 -7.60
CA ARG A 18 -0.89 -7.59 -7.99
C ARG A 18 -0.37 -6.20 -7.66
N ILE A 19 0.78 -6.11 -7.02
CA ILE A 19 1.34 -4.83 -6.62
C ILE A 19 2.14 -4.26 -7.77
N ILE A 20 1.78 -3.05 -8.20
CA ILE A 20 2.50 -2.36 -9.27
C ILE A 20 3.65 -1.56 -8.68
N CYS A 21 3.39 -0.81 -7.62
CA CYS A 21 4.45 -0.03 -6.99
C CYS A 21 4.12 0.24 -5.54
N VAL A 22 5.15 0.58 -4.78
CA VAL A 22 5.04 0.96 -3.38
C VAL A 22 5.74 2.29 -3.24
N ALA A 23 5.07 3.28 -2.67
CA ALA A 23 5.61 4.63 -2.60
C ALA A 23 5.54 5.16 -1.17
N ALA A 24 6.38 6.12 -0.87
CA ALA A 24 6.40 6.75 0.44
C ALA A 24 5.17 7.65 0.59
N ALA A 25 4.45 7.48 1.69
CA ALA A 25 3.22 8.24 1.90
C ALA A 25 3.46 9.72 2.14
N GLU A 26 4.68 10.10 2.42
CA GLU A 26 5.00 11.50 2.74
C GLU A 26 5.15 12.38 1.53
N SER A 27 5.36 11.84 0.35
CA SER A 27 5.61 12.68 -0.81
C SER A 27 4.32 13.37 -1.26
N SER A 28 4.45 14.60 -1.76
CA SER A 28 3.30 15.37 -2.18
C SER A 28 2.49 14.71 -3.30
N PRO A 29 3.14 14.17 -4.34
CA PRO A 29 2.36 13.49 -5.38
C PRO A 29 1.58 12.29 -4.85
N VAL A 30 2.16 11.56 -3.89
CA VAL A 30 1.51 10.39 -3.32
C VAL A 30 0.34 10.80 -2.45
N ARG A 31 0.49 11.90 -1.70
CA ARG A 31 -0.62 12.40 -0.89
C ARG A 31 -1.79 12.81 -1.77
N ARG A 32 -1.51 13.41 -2.90
CA ARG A 32 -2.54 13.81 -3.85
C ARG A 32 -3.25 12.58 -4.42
N MET A 33 -2.47 11.55 -4.74
CA MET A 33 -3.01 10.29 -5.24
C MET A 33 -3.90 9.62 -4.19
N MET A 34 -3.49 9.66 -2.94
CA MET A 34 -4.29 9.10 -1.85
C MET A 34 -5.63 9.82 -1.71
N GLN A 35 -5.60 11.14 -1.78
CA GLN A 35 -6.81 11.92 -1.63
C GLN A 35 -7.78 11.65 -2.81
N ASP A 36 -7.24 11.58 -4.02
CA ASP A 36 -8.02 11.29 -5.20
C ASP A 36 -8.66 9.90 -5.11
N SER A 37 -7.90 8.92 -4.67
CA SER A 37 -8.39 7.55 -4.52
C SER A 37 -9.46 7.46 -3.43
N LYS A 38 -9.27 8.21 -2.36
CA LYS A 38 -10.25 8.24 -1.28
C LYS A 38 -11.57 8.80 -1.79
N ASP A 39 -11.50 9.86 -2.59
CA ASP A 39 -12.69 10.48 -3.12
C ASP A 39 -13.45 9.56 -4.08
N ARG A 40 -12.74 8.66 -4.75
CA ARG A 40 -13.36 7.70 -5.65
C ARG A 40 -13.76 6.40 -4.96
N GLY A 41 -13.49 6.26 -3.68
CA GLY A 41 -13.79 5.04 -2.95
C GLY A 41 -12.85 3.89 -3.28
N MET A 42 -11.65 4.20 -3.78
CA MET A 42 -10.68 3.20 -4.18
C MET A 42 -9.50 3.09 -3.21
N LEU A 43 -9.60 3.73 -2.06
CA LEU A 43 -8.55 3.69 -1.05
C LEU A 43 -8.95 2.76 0.08
N VAL A 44 -8.09 1.80 0.40
CA VAL A 44 -8.29 0.92 1.55
C VAL A 44 -7.23 1.26 2.59
N ASP A 45 -7.65 1.70 3.76
CA ASP A 45 -6.74 2.12 4.81
C ASP A 45 -6.39 0.91 5.68
N CYS A 46 -5.15 0.48 5.62
CA CYS A 46 -4.67 -0.64 6.40
C CYS A 46 -3.75 -0.21 7.54
N CYS A 47 -3.79 1.06 7.91
CA CYS A 47 -2.89 1.59 8.94
C CYS A 47 -3.45 1.45 10.35
N ALA A 48 -4.71 1.10 10.50
CA ALA A 48 -5.35 0.86 11.80
C ALA A 48 -5.16 2.04 12.78
N GLY A 49 -5.28 3.26 12.26
CA GLY A 49 -5.12 4.44 13.11
C GLY A 49 -3.70 4.90 13.33
N LYS A 50 -2.72 4.12 12.86
CA LYS A 50 -1.32 4.54 12.96
C LYS A 50 -0.96 5.39 11.76
N LYS A 51 0.17 6.08 11.86
CA LYS A 51 0.64 6.90 10.76
C LYS A 51 0.97 6.03 9.57
N CYS A 52 0.44 6.36 8.41
CA CYS A 52 0.73 5.63 7.19
C CYS A 52 2.11 6.01 6.68
N LYS A 53 2.96 5.02 6.43
CA LYS A 53 4.31 5.24 5.94
C LYS A 53 4.45 4.88 4.48
N SER A 54 3.60 4.00 3.98
CA SER A 54 3.70 3.52 2.60
C SER A 54 2.35 3.48 1.93
N VAL A 55 2.35 3.62 0.62
CA VAL A 55 1.17 3.50 -0.20
C VAL A 55 1.45 2.46 -1.27
N ILE A 56 0.56 1.51 -1.41
CA ILE A 56 0.71 0.39 -2.33
C ILE A 56 -0.31 0.53 -3.45
N VAL A 57 0.17 0.57 -4.68
CA VAL A 57 -0.69 0.68 -5.86
C VAL A 57 -0.84 -0.69 -6.47
N THR A 58 -2.07 -1.12 -6.67
CA THR A 58 -2.36 -2.43 -7.24
C THR A 58 -2.82 -2.31 -8.69
N ASP A 59 -2.79 -3.43 -9.40
CA ASP A 59 -3.16 -3.45 -10.82
C ASP A 59 -4.65 -3.25 -11.06
N SER A 60 -5.47 -3.35 -10.01
CA SER A 60 -6.91 -3.12 -10.14
C SER A 60 -7.28 -1.65 -9.94
N GLY A 61 -6.32 -0.79 -9.68
CA GLY A 61 -6.58 0.61 -9.40
C GLY A 61 -6.85 0.92 -7.95
N MET A 62 -6.89 -0.10 -7.10
CA MET A 62 -7.06 0.11 -5.66
C MET A 62 -5.75 0.58 -5.05
N ILE A 63 -5.86 1.46 -4.09
CA ILE A 63 -4.70 1.98 -3.35
C ILE A 63 -4.81 1.49 -1.92
N LEU A 64 -3.75 0.88 -1.42
CA LEU A 64 -3.70 0.40 -0.05
C LEU A 64 -2.69 1.25 0.72
N THR A 65 -2.98 1.54 1.98
CA THR A 65 -2.00 2.24 2.81
C THR A 65 -1.44 1.26 3.83
N SER A 66 -0.24 1.54 4.30
CA SER A 66 0.41 0.64 5.25
C SER A 66 1.21 1.45 6.26
N ALA A 67 1.25 0.98 7.49
CA ALA A 67 2.07 1.58 8.52
C ALA A 67 3.52 1.09 8.45
N LEU A 68 3.81 0.11 7.59
CA LEU A 68 5.17 -0.37 7.40
C LEU A 68 5.92 0.57 6.47
N ALA A 69 7.22 0.70 6.68
CA ALA A 69 8.04 1.53 5.82
C ALA A 69 8.21 0.86 4.45
N THR A 70 8.49 1.67 3.43
CA THR A 70 8.68 1.12 2.07
C THR A 70 9.82 0.11 2.04
N SER A 71 10.85 0.30 2.84
CA SER A 71 11.97 -0.64 2.88
C SER A 71 11.54 -2.01 3.41
N GLU A 72 10.63 -2.02 4.37
CA GLU A 72 10.13 -3.28 4.91
C GLU A 72 9.32 -4.03 3.87
N ILE A 73 8.50 -3.33 3.13
CA ILE A 73 7.68 -3.95 2.09
C ILE A 73 8.56 -4.42 0.94
N LYS A 74 9.56 -3.62 0.60
CA LYS A 74 10.49 -3.99 -0.46
C LYS A 74 11.19 -5.30 -0.16
N GLU A 75 11.59 -5.49 1.09
CA GLU A 75 12.23 -6.73 1.49
C GLU A 75 11.33 -7.92 1.33
N MET A 76 10.06 -7.76 1.65
CA MET A 76 9.11 -8.85 1.53
C MET A 76 8.83 -9.21 0.07
N LEU A 77 8.92 -8.24 -0.81
CA LEU A 77 8.71 -8.48 -2.24
C LEU A 77 9.91 -9.15 -2.90
N GLY A 78 11.02 -9.12 -2.23
CA GLY A 78 12.20 -9.76 -2.73
C GLY A 78 13.09 -8.89 -3.51
#